data_49ac1fc1fc99bdb400a177afa0860ac2
#
_entry.id   49ac1fc1fc99bdb400a177afa0860ac2
#
_cell.length_a   1.000
_cell.length_b   1.000
_cell.length_c   1.000
_cell.angle_alpha   90.00
_cell.angle_beta   90.00
_cell.angle_gamma   90.00
#
_symmetry.space_group_name_H-M   'P 1'
#
loop_
_entity.id
_entity.type
_entity.pdbx_description
1 polymer ?
#
loop_
_entity_poly.entity_id
_entity_poly.type
_entity_poly.pdbx_seq_one_letter_code
_entity_poly.pdbx_strand_id
1 'polypeptide(L)'
;MKFRKMPRTELVLSEVGFGVWTVATNWWGKIEDADKKALLENAVEEGINFFDTADTYGDGLGEEILAEVLGHKRNEIIIGTKFGYDIYDPTPRDGHKERAQKFDPEFVKYACEQSLRRLGTDYIDLYQLHNPKIDALVRDELFETLEQLQFEGKIRYFGAALGPDIGWYEEGEISMRQRHLDSVQIIYSILEQEPALDFFPIAEEENI
;
A
#
# COMPACT_ATOMS: atom_id res chain seq x y z
N MET A 1 22.26 2.53 -4.24
CA MET A 1 20.98 2.84 -3.57
C MET A 1 21.26 3.18 -2.10
N LYS A 2 20.55 4.13 -1.49
CA LYS A 2 20.56 4.38 -0.06
C LYS A 2 19.35 3.71 0.58
N PHE A 3 19.46 3.36 1.85
CA PHE A 3 18.41 2.67 2.60
C PHE A 3 18.09 3.40 3.89
N ARG A 4 16.82 3.31 4.33
CA ARG A 4 16.36 3.82 5.63
C ARG A 4 15.58 2.74 6.36
N LYS A 5 15.83 2.65 7.66
CA LYS A 5 14.97 1.85 8.54
C LYS A 5 13.67 2.59 8.78
N MET A 6 12.55 1.96 8.55
CA MET A 6 11.24 2.50 8.89
C MET A 6 11.10 2.47 10.42
N PRO A 7 10.76 3.61 11.07
CA PRO A 7 10.64 3.68 12.52
C PRO A 7 9.72 2.60 13.09
N ARG A 8 9.96 2.17 14.32
CA ARG A 8 9.18 1.13 15.04
C ARG A 8 9.07 -0.23 14.35
N THR A 9 9.74 -0.43 13.22
CA THR A 9 9.70 -1.67 12.44
C THR A 9 11.10 -2.26 12.23
N GLU A 10 11.17 -3.47 11.68
CA GLU A 10 12.43 -4.09 11.22
C GLU A 10 12.64 -3.89 9.70
N LEU A 11 11.76 -3.13 9.03
CA LEU A 11 11.88 -2.90 7.60
C LEU A 11 12.98 -1.88 7.29
N VAL A 12 13.88 -2.25 6.40
CA VAL A 12 14.93 -1.39 5.86
C VAL A 12 14.68 -1.20 4.37
N LEU A 13 14.09 -0.06 4.01
CA LEU A 13 13.64 0.25 2.66
C LEU A 13 14.69 1.05 1.88
N SER A 14 14.77 0.81 0.58
CA SER A 14 15.45 1.72 -0.32
C SER A 14 14.74 3.10 -0.31
N GLU A 15 15.52 4.19 -0.34
CA GLU A 15 14.96 5.56 -0.36
C GLU A 15 14.11 5.84 -1.61
N VAL A 16 14.28 5.04 -2.65
CA VAL A 16 13.45 5.05 -3.85
C VAL A 16 12.68 3.75 -3.90
N GLY A 17 11.35 3.83 -3.91
CA GLY A 17 10.47 2.69 -4.11
C GLY A 17 10.00 2.60 -5.56
N PHE A 18 9.57 1.41 -5.98
CA PHE A 18 8.97 1.18 -7.30
C PHE A 18 7.44 1.14 -7.18
N GLY A 19 6.76 2.11 -7.82
CA GLY A 19 5.30 2.12 -7.92
C GLY A 19 4.81 1.20 -9.03
N VAL A 20 4.15 0.11 -8.65
CA VAL A 20 3.67 -0.93 -9.58
C VAL A 20 2.45 -0.46 -10.39
N TRP A 21 1.76 0.60 -9.96
CA TRP A 21 0.60 1.14 -10.64
C TRP A 21 0.82 1.39 -12.13
N THR A 22 2.00 1.92 -12.50
CA THR A 22 2.34 2.21 -13.90
C THR A 22 2.36 0.95 -14.77
N VAL A 23 2.89 -0.16 -14.25
CA VAL A 23 2.98 -1.43 -15.01
C VAL A 23 1.69 -2.26 -14.92
N ALA A 24 0.86 -2.02 -13.91
CA ALA A 24 -0.41 -2.71 -13.72
C ALA A 24 -1.60 -2.05 -14.40
N THR A 25 -1.47 -0.80 -14.85
CA THR A 25 -2.55 -0.03 -15.46
C THR A 25 -2.13 0.55 -16.81
N ASN A 26 -3.10 1.04 -17.58
CA ASN A 26 -2.83 1.68 -18.87
C ASN A 26 -2.97 3.22 -18.82
N TRP A 27 -2.91 3.82 -17.64
CA TRP A 27 -3.10 5.27 -17.48
C TRP A 27 -2.06 6.12 -18.22
N TRP A 28 -0.82 5.64 -18.27
CA TRP A 28 0.30 6.29 -18.97
C TRP A 28 0.59 5.69 -20.35
N GLY A 29 -0.37 4.95 -20.89
CA GLY A 29 -0.22 4.20 -22.14
C GLY A 29 0.03 2.72 -21.89
N LYS A 30 -0.04 1.94 -22.96
CA LYS A 30 0.19 0.49 -22.91
C LYS A 30 1.69 0.21 -22.82
N ILE A 31 2.09 -0.56 -21.82
CA ILE A 31 3.43 -1.13 -21.69
C ILE A 31 3.30 -2.62 -22.05
N GLU A 32 4.17 -3.13 -22.92
CA GLU A 32 4.19 -4.54 -23.27
C GLU A 32 4.70 -5.40 -22.11
N ASP A 33 4.23 -6.64 -22.01
CA ASP A 33 4.53 -7.49 -20.84
C ASP A 33 6.03 -7.78 -20.65
N ALA A 34 6.79 -7.87 -21.74
CA ALA A 34 8.23 -8.01 -21.68
C ALA A 34 8.91 -6.78 -21.04
N ASP A 35 8.42 -5.57 -21.35
CA ASP A 35 8.96 -4.33 -20.80
C ASP A 35 8.57 -4.18 -19.33
N LYS A 36 7.35 -4.57 -18.93
CA LYS A 36 6.93 -4.59 -17.52
C LYS A 36 7.85 -5.46 -16.66
N LYS A 37 8.17 -6.67 -17.15
CA LYS A 37 9.08 -7.60 -16.48
C LYS A 37 10.48 -7.02 -16.37
N ALA A 38 11.01 -6.52 -17.48
CA ALA A 38 12.34 -5.89 -17.50
C ALA A 38 12.43 -4.69 -16.55
N LEU A 39 11.37 -3.86 -16.43
CA LEU A 39 11.34 -2.75 -15.49
C LEU A 39 11.44 -3.21 -14.02
N LEU A 40 10.72 -4.26 -13.64
CA LEU A 40 10.75 -4.81 -12.29
C LEU A 40 12.10 -5.47 -11.97
N GLU A 41 12.65 -6.25 -12.89
CA GLU A 41 13.96 -6.89 -12.74
C GLU A 41 15.07 -5.84 -12.61
N ASN A 42 15.11 -4.85 -13.51
CA ASN A 42 16.06 -3.76 -13.45
C ASN A 42 15.96 -2.94 -12.17
N ALA A 43 14.74 -2.73 -11.63
CA ALA A 43 14.57 -2.04 -10.37
C ALA A 43 15.31 -2.75 -9.23
N VAL A 44 15.23 -4.08 -9.17
CA VAL A 44 15.97 -4.87 -8.17
C VAL A 44 17.48 -4.81 -8.42
N GLU A 45 17.92 -4.88 -9.67
CA GLU A 45 19.35 -4.79 -10.04
C GLU A 45 19.95 -3.44 -9.64
N GLU A 46 19.17 -2.35 -9.74
CA GLU A 46 19.56 -0.99 -9.29
C GLU A 46 19.48 -0.83 -7.76
N GLY A 47 19.08 -1.88 -7.03
CA GLY A 47 19.03 -1.95 -5.57
C GLY A 47 17.75 -1.41 -4.95
N ILE A 48 16.67 -1.28 -5.71
CA ILE A 48 15.33 -1.03 -5.15
C ILE A 48 14.84 -2.32 -4.50
N ASN A 49 14.43 -2.22 -3.23
CA ASN A 49 13.86 -3.35 -2.50
C ASN A 49 12.42 -3.11 -2.04
N PHE A 50 11.88 -1.90 -2.23
CA PHE A 50 10.50 -1.57 -1.85
C PHE A 50 9.61 -1.43 -3.09
N PHE A 51 8.54 -2.24 -3.13
CA PHE A 51 7.56 -2.27 -4.22
C PHE A 51 6.18 -1.92 -3.66
N ASP A 52 5.63 -0.80 -4.13
CA ASP A 52 4.31 -0.30 -3.75
C ASP A 52 3.27 -0.70 -4.78
N THR A 53 2.30 -1.50 -4.37
CA THR A 53 1.16 -1.93 -5.17
C THR A 53 -0.17 -1.70 -4.45
N ALA A 54 -1.25 -2.19 -4.99
CA ALA A 54 -2.58 -2.27 -4.38
C ALA A 54 -3.42 -3.35 -5.06
N ASP A 55 -4.39 -3.87 -4.34
CA ASP A 55 -5.39 -4.80 -4.88
C ASP A 55 -6.19 -4.21 -6.06
N THR A 56 -6.42 -2.88 -6.06
CA THR A 56 -7.12 -2.14 -7.12
C THR A 56 -6.29 -1.92 -8.38
N TYR A 57 -4.97 -2.10 -8.34
CA TYR A 57 -4.12 -1.83 -9.50
C TYR A 57 -4.27 -2.92 -10.55
N GLY A 58 -5.07 -2.60 -11.57
CA GLY A 58 -5.47 -3.57 -12.60
C GLY A 58 -6.34 -4.71 -12.04
N ASP A 59 -7.10 -4.45 -10.96
CA ASP A 59 -7.97 -5.43 -10.29
C ASP A 59 -7.20 -6.70 -9.86
N GLY A 60 -6.03 -6.49 -9.22
CA GLY A 60 -5.14 -7.54 -8.73
C GLY A 60 -3.90 -7.77 -9.59
N LEU A 61 -3.87 -7.30 -10.84
CA LEU A 61 -2.74 -7.50 -11.76
C LEU A 61 -1.41 -6.99 -11.18
N GLY A 62 -1.44 -5.88 -10.40
CA GLY A 62 -0.24 -5.35 -9.77
C GLY A 62 0.41 -6.31 -8.78
N GLU A 63 -0.37 -7.08 -8.05
CA GLU A 63 0.11 -8.12 -7.14
C GLU A 63 0.56 -9.37 -7.90
N GLU A 64 -0.19 -9.78 -8.92
CA GLU A 64 0.14 -10.95 -9.75
C GLU A 64 1.45 -10.79 -10.52
N ILE A 65 1.72 -9.60 -11.09
CA ILE A 65 2.97 -9.35 -11.81
C ILE A 65 4.19 -9.33 -10.88
N LEU A 66 4.03 -8.83 -9.65
CA LEU A 66 5.10 -8.94 -8.64
C LEU A 66 5.40 -10.41 -8.31
N ALA A 67 4.38 -11.22 -8.11
CA ALA A 67 4.54 -12.65 -7.86
C ALA A 67 5.22 -13.37 -9.04
N GLU A 68 4.78 -13.09 -10.27
CA GLU A 68 5.33 -13.71 -11.48
C GLU A 68 6.81 -13.36 -11.68
N VAL A 69 7.17 -12.09 -11.52
CA VAL A 69 8.52 -11.60 -11.86
C VAL A 69 9.48 -11.72 -10.69
N LEU A 70 9.05 -11.35 -9.49
CA LEU A 70 9.92 -11.22 -8.31
C LEU A 70 9.62 -12.22 -7.20
N GLY A 71 8.67 -13.15 -7.39
CA GLY A 71 8.32 -14.14 -6.36
C GLY A 71 9.51 -15.00 -5.92
N HIS A 72 10.44 -15.29 -6.82
CA HIS A 72 11.68 -16.00 -6.50
C HIS A 72 12.65 -15.20 -5.59
N LYS A 73 12.45 -13.89 -5.45
CA LYS A 73 13.21 -12.97 -4.58
C LYS A 73 12.37 -12.45 -3.41
N ARG A 74 11.26 -13.13 -3.07
CA ARG A 74 10.30 -12.65 -2.05
C ARG A 74 10.96 -12.22 -0.74
N ASN A 75 11.99 -12.92 -0.29
CA ASN A 75 12.71 -12.62 0.96
C ASN A 75 13.73 -11.46 0.83
N GLU A 76 13.99 -10.98 -0.38
CA GLU A 76 14.92 -9.89 -0.66
C GLU A 76 14.20 -8.56 -0.88
N ILE A 77 12.87 -8.60 -1.07
CA ILE A 77 12.05 -7.43 -1.38
C ILE A 77 11.00 -7.19 -0.28
N ILE A 78 10.58 -5.94 -0.17
CA ILE A 78 9.52 -5.48 0.72
C ILE A 78 8.34 -5.07 -0.14
N ILE A 79 7.19 -5.67 0.11
CA ILE A 79 5.96 -5.41 -0.62
C ILE A 79 4.99 -4.63 0.27
N GLY A 80 4.66 -3.40 -0.16
CA GLY A 80 3.53 -2.65 0.34
C GLY A 80 2.34 -2.84 -0.59
N THR A 81 1.23 -3.39 -0.10
CA THR A 81 -0.03 -3.43 -0.85
C THR A 81 -1.16 -2.79 -0.05
N LYS A 82 -2.27 -2.51 -0.72
CA LYS A 82 -3.36 -1.73 -0.14
C LYS A 82 -4.70 -2.44 -0.32
N PHE A 83 -5.65 -2.13 0.56
CA PHE A 83 -7.01 -2.66 0.56
C PHE A 83 -8.02 -1.58 0.92
N GLY A 84 -9.29 -1.86 0.70
CA GLY A 84 -10.38 -0.97 1.10
C GLY A 84 -11.40 -0.73 -0.01
N TYR A 85 -11.01 -0.84 -1.28
CA TYR A 85 -11.94 -0.78 -2.39
C TYR A 85 -12.49 -2.17 -2.74
N ASP A 86 -13.81 -2.26 -2.94
CA ASP A 86 -14.44 -3.53 -3.33
C ASP A 86 -14.18 -3.84 -4.80
N ILE A 87 -13.05 -4.47 -5.08
CA ILE A 87 -12.72 -4.96 -6.42
C ILE A 87 -13.42 -6.29 -6.74
N TYR A 88 -14.06 -6.90 -5.78
CA TYR A 88 -14.72 -8.20 -5.89
C TYR A 88 -16.19 -8.09 -6.28
N ASP A 89 -16.76 -6.87 -6.23
CA ASP A 89 -18.09 -6.59 -6.75
C ASP A 89 -18.09 -6.71 -8.28
N PRO A 90 -18.87 -7.65 -8.88
CA PRO A 90 -18.90 -7.86 -10.32
C PRO A 90 -19.62 -6.74 -11.08
N THR A 91 -20.17 -5.76 -10.40
CA THR A 91 -20.87 -4.64 -11.05
C THR A 91 -19.91 -3.86 -11.93
N PRO A 92 -20.22 -3.69 -13.23
CA PRO A 92 -19.36 -2.93 -14.13
C PRO A 92 -19.15 -1.50 -13.62
N ARG A 93 -17.90 -1.03 -13.70
CA ARG A 93 -17.58 0.37 -13.36
C ARG A 93 -18.17 1.31 -14.40
N ASP A 94 -18.79 2.37 -13.92
CA ASP A 94 -19.23 3.49 -14.75
C ASP A 94 -18.04 4.45 -14.97
N GLY A 95 -17.29 4.21 -16.03
CA GLY A 95 -16.12 5.02 -16.39
C GLY A 95 -15.03 4.99 -15.32
N HIS A 96 -14.60 6.19 -14.87
CA HIS A 96 -13.58 6.37 -13.83
C HIS A 96 -14.16 6.53 -12.42
N LYS A 97 -15.43 6.23 -12.22
CA LYS A 97 -16.06 6.33 -10.92
C LYS A 97 -15.32 5.48 -9.89
N GLU A 98 -15.07 6.07 -8.72
CA GLU A 98 -14.43 5.37 -7.61
C GLU A 98 -15.28 4.17 -7.16
N ARG A 99 -14.62 3.06 -6.84
CA ARG A 99 -15.31 1.88 -6.28
C ARG A 99 -15.79 2.18 -4.87
N ALA A 100 -16.82 1.47 -4.42
CA ALA A 100 -17.23 1.51 -3.02
C ALA A 100 -16.09 1.02 -2.11
N GLN A 101 -15.91 1.71 -1.00
CA GLN A 101 -14.98 1.28 0.03
C GLN A 101 -15.67 0.36 1.04
N LYS A 102 -14.94 -0.65 1.50
CA LYS A 102 -15.34 -1.59 2.55
C LYS A 102 -14.19 -1.81 3.52
N PHE A 103 -14.47 -1.55 4.78
CA PHE A 103 -13.50 -1.70 5.88
C PHE A 103 -14.09 -2.52 7.03
N ASP A 104 -15.12 -3.34 6.78
CA ASP A 104 -15.63 -4.28 7.78
C ASP A 104 -14.64 -5.46 7.95
N PRO A 105 -14.62 -6.08 9.16
CA PRO A 105 -13.65 -7.14 9.49
C PRO A 105 -13.65 -8.33 8.53
N GLU A 106 -14.83 -8.74 8.04
CA GLU A 106 -14.94 -9.88 7.12
C GLU A 106 -14.32 -9.55 5.77
N PHE A 107 -14.59 -8.35 5.25
CA PHE A 107 -14.00 -7.87 4.00
C PHE A 107 -12.49 -7.72 4.11
N VAL A 108 -11.97 -7.13 5.20
CA VAL A 108 -10.53 -6.93 5.40
C VAL A 108 -9.78 -8.27 5.42
N LYS A 109 -10.30 -9.26 6.14
CA LYS A 109 -9.73 -10.62 6.16
C LYS A 109 -9.75 -11.25 4.78
N TYR A 110 -10.90 -11.16 4.09
CA TYR A 110 -11.05 -11.70 2.74
C TYR A 110 -10.07 -11.04 1.75
N ALA A 111 -9.99 -9.70 1.74
CA ALA A 111 -9.09 -8.96 0.86
C ALA A 111 -7.61 -9.34 1.12
N CYS A 112 -7.21 -9.45 2.39
CA CYS A 112 -5.87 -9.92 2.76
C CYS A 112 -5.55 -11.30 2.20
N GLU A 113 -6.45 -12.26 2.36
CA GLU A 113 -6.29 -13.61 1.81
C GLU A 113 -6.18 -13.62 0.28
N GLN A 114 -6.95 -12.76 -0.41
CA GLN A 114 -6.85 -12.64 -1.85
C GLN A 114 -5.52 -12.02 -2.29
N SER A 115 -5.04 -10.99 -1.58
CA SER A 115 -3.72 -10.39 -1.84
C SER A 115 -2.59 -11.40 -1.64
N LEU A 116 -2.61 -12.17 -0.55
CA LEU A 116 -1.63 -13.24 -0.30
C LEU A 116 -1.62 -14.28 -1.42
N ARG A 117 -2.80 -14.67 -1.93
CA ARG A 117 -2.90 -15.62 -3.05
C ARG A 117 -2.31 -15.06 -4.35
N ARG A 118 -2.63 -13.80 -4.71
CA ARG A 118 -2.10 -13.15 -5.91
C ARG A 118 -0.59 -12.93 -5.82
N LEU A 119 -0.10 -12.54 -4.65
CA LEU A 119 1.33 -12.37 -4.37
C LEU A 119 2.10 -13.70 -4.25
N GLY A 120 1.39 -14.83 -4.10
CA GLY A 120 2.01 -16.14 -3.95
C GLY A 120 2.91 -16.26 -2.72
N THR A 121 2.51 -15.66 -1.59
CA THR A 121 3.30 -15.57 -0.36
C THR A 121 2.41 -15.75 0.87
N ASP A 122 3.02 -16.11 1.99
CA ASP A 122 2.30 -16.29 3.26
C ASP A 122 2.21 -15.00 4.09
N TYR A 123 2.92 -13.93 3.68
CA TYR A 123 2.94 -12.67 4.40
C TYR A 123 3.05 -11.44 3.49
N ILE A 124 2.49 -10.33 3.94
CA ILE A 124 2.63 -8.98 3.38
C ILE A 124 3.50 -8.16 4.32
N ASP A 125 4.49 -7.43 3.80
CA ASP A 125 5.37 -6.63 4.66
C ASP A 125 4.67 -5.38 5.20
N LEU A 126 3.94 -4.65 4.35
CA LEU A 126 3.18 -3.46 4.72
C LEU A 126 1.78 -3.51 4.08
N TYR A 127 0.75 -3.65 4.91
CA TYR A 127 -0.64 -3.70 4.47
C TYR A 127 -1.35 -2.39 4.80
N GLN A 128 -1.79 -1.65 3.79
CA GLN A 128 -2.24 -0.27 3.96
C GLN A 128 -3.71 -0.08 3.64
N LEU A 129 -4.41 0.71 4.47
CA LEU A 129 -5.73 1.23 4.14
C LEU A 129 -5.59 2.14 2.92
N HIS A 130 -6.39 1.93 1.89
CA HIS A 130 -6.34 2.70 0.64
C HIS A 130 -7.34 3.85 0.68
N ASN A 131 -6.85 5.07 0.78
CA ASN A 131 -7.65 6.30 0.88
C ASN A 131 -8.73 6.23 1.97
N PRO A 132 -8.40 5.81 3.21
CA PRO A 132 -9.41 5.68 4.26
C PRO A 132 -9.99 7.05 4.61
N LYS A 133 -11.31 7.13 4.74
CA LYS A 133 -11.99 8.30 5.28
C LYS A 133 -12.11 8.19 6.80
N ILE A 134 -12.44 9.30 7.45
CA ILE A 134 -12.58 9.36 8.91
C ILE A 134 -13.52 8.28 9.46
N ASP A 135 -14.63 8.00 8.77
CA ASP A 135 -15.59 6.98 9.19
C ASP A 135 -14.99 5.55 9.23
N ALA A 136 -13.98 5.27 8.43
CA ALA A 136 -13.21 4.03 8.52
C ALA A 136 -12.18 4.10 9.66
N LEU A 137 -11.45 5.21 9.77
CA LEU A 137 -10.39 5.38 10.76
C LEU A 137 -10.87 5.39 12.22
N VAL A 138 -12.13 5.71 12.48
CA VAL A 138 -12.69 5.69 13.85
C VAL A 138 -13.24 4.33 14.28
N ARG A 139 -13.20 3.30 13.44
CA ARG A 139 -13.74 1.95 13.75
C ARG A 139 -12.69 1.10 14.46
N ASP A 140 -12.89 0.80 15.71
CA ASP A 140 -11.96 -0.03 16.47
C ASP A 140 -11.88 -1.46 15.94
N GLU A 141 -13.00 -2.06 15.49
CA GLU A 141 -13.02 -3.40 14.91
C GLU A 141 -12.14 -3.58 13.66
N LEU A 142 -11.91 -2.50 12.91
CA LEU A 142 -10.98 -2.52 11.78
C LEU A 142 -9.54 -2.75 12.26
N PHE A 143 -9.10 -2.00 13.26
CA PHE A 143 -7.74 -2.09 13.79
C PHE A 143 -7.51 -3.37 14.58
N GLU A 144 -8.49 -3.83 15.36
CA GLU A 144 -8.46 -5.16 15.99
C GLU A 144 -8.28 -6.26 14.94
N THR A 145 -8.90 -6.12 13.78
CA THR A 145 -8.75 -7.08 12.68
C THR A 145 -7.35 -7.05 12.08
N LEU A 146 -6.75 -5.87 11.90
CA LEU A 146 -5.37 -5.71 11.41
C LEU A 146 -4.37 -6.30 12.41
N GLU A 147 -4.54 -6.03 13.71
CA GLU A 147 -3.74 -6.61 14.78
C GLU A 147 -3.85 -8.15 14.80
N GLN A 148 -5.05 -8.68 14.55
CA GLN A 148 -5.25 -10.12 14.45
C GLN A 148 -4.51 -10.71 13.25
N LEU A 149 -4.57 -10.08 12.07
CA LEU A 149 -3.82 -10.51 10.88
C LEU A 149 -2.30 -10.44 11.11
N GLN A 150 -1.84 -9.44 11.86
CA GLN A 150 -0.43 -9.32 12.26
C GLN A 150 -0.04 -10.44 13.24
N PHE A 151 -0.86 -10.73 14.23
CA PHE A 151 -0.63 -11.84 15.16
C PHE A 151 -0.61 -13.21 14.45
N GLU A 152 -1.43 -13.40 13.42
CA GLU A 152 -1.44 -14.59 12.57
C GLU A 152 -0.23 -14.66 11.62
N GLY A 153 0.59 -13.61 11.55
CA GLY A 153 1.77 -13.52 10.69
C GLY A 153 1.45 -13.28 9.21
N LYS A 154 0.19 -12.96 8.87
CA LYS A 154 -0.24 -12.67 7.51
C LYS A 154 0.20 -11.31 7.01
N ILE A 155 0.32 -10.35 7.93
CA ILE A 155 0.88 -9.02 7.67
C ILE A 155 1.96 -8.75 8.71
N ARG A 156 3.03 -8.06 8.33
CA ARG A 156 4.09 -7.69 9.28
C ARG A 156 3.81 -6.35 9.94
N TYR A 157 3.39 -5.38 9.14
CA TYR A 157 3.07 -4.02 9.56
C TYR A 157 1.86 -3.52 8.81
N PHE A 158 1.18 -2.51 9.35
CA PHE A 158 0.05 -1.90 8.68
C PHE A 158 0.09 -0.37 8.75
N GLY A 159 -0.49 0.28 7.74
CA GLY A 159 -0.44 1.71 7.56
C GLY A 159 -1.66 2.24 6.81
N ALA A 160 -1.58 3.50 6.39
CA ALA A 160 -2.56 4.13 5.54
C ALA A 160 -1.90 4.86 4.37
N ALA A 161 -2.47 4.71 3.18
CA ALA A 161 -2.16 5.54 2.03
C ALA A 161 -3.30 6.57 1.89
N LEU A 162 -2.99 7.83 2.13
CA LEU A 162 -3.96 8.91 2.05
C LEU A 162 -4.28 9.28 0.60
N GLY A 163 -5.48 9.74 0.37
CA GLY A 163 -5.99 10.05 -0.97
C GLY A 163 -5.29 11.25 -1.64
N PRO A 164 -5.60 11.44 -2.94
CA PRO A 164 -4.97 12.49 -3.75
C PRO A 164 -5.52 13.90 -3.51
N ASP A 165 -6.54 14.04 -2.70
CA ASP A 165 -7.13 15.35 -2.43
C ASP A 165 -6.28 16.14 -1.42
N ILE A 166 -6.06 17.40 -1.70
CA ILE A 166 -5.47 18.34 -0.75
C ILE A 166 -6.43 18.45 0.46
N GLY A 167 -5.90 18.31 1.68
CA GLY A 167 -6.69 18.50 2.90
C GLY A 167 -7.00 17.24 3.69
N TRP A 168 -6.32 16.14 3.45
CA TRP A 168 -6.38 14.91 4.26
C TRP A 168 -5.70 15.04 5.63
N TYR A 169 -5.75 16.25 6.21
CA TYR A 169 -5.07 16.53 7.48
C TYR A 169 -5.64 15.70 8.63
N GLU A 170 -6.97 15.68 8.76
CA GLU A 170 -7.65 14.99 9.86
C GLU A 170 -7.44 13.48 9.79
N GLU A 171 -7.54 12.88 8.60
CA GLU A 171 -7.25 11.47 8.38
C GLU A 171 -5.79 11.13 8.70
N GLY A 172 -4.85 12.00 8.31
CA GLY A 172 -3.43 11.84 8.61
C GLY A 172 -3.15 11.96 10.11
N GLU A 173 -3.72 12.94 10.79
CA GLU A 173 -3.57 13.13 12.23
C GLU A 173 -4.15 11.96 13.02
N ILE A 174 -5.36 11.51 12.69
CA ILE A 174 -5.97 10.32 13.31
C ILE A 174 -5.08 9.08 13.10
N SER A 175 -4.61 8.87 11.87
CA SER A 175 -3.75 7.74 11.53
C SER A 175 -2.49 7.69 12.37
N MET A 176 -1.83 8.83 12.58
CA MET A 176 -0.57 8.91 13.32
C MET A 176 -0.76 8.96 14.84
N ARG A 177 -1.63 9.87 15.34
CA ARG A 177 -1.76 10.13 16.78
C ARG A 177 -2.71 9.20 17.52
N GLN A 178 -3.80 8.76 16.85
CA GLN A 178 -4.82 7.96 17.51
C GLN A 178 -4.68 6.47 17.18
N ARG A 179 -4.34 6.14 15.95
CA ARG A 179 -4.21 4.74 15.49
C ARG A 179 -2.79 4.22 15.53
N HIS A 180 -1.81 5.12 15.71
CA HIS A 180 -0.39 4.77 15.82
C HIS A 180 0.08 3.82 14.72
N LEU A 181 -0.35 4.09 13.47
CA LEU A 181 0.01 3.26 12.33
C LEU A 181 1.53 3.22 12.12
N ASP A 182 2.04 2.13 11.59
CA ASP A 182 3.47 1.98 11.32
C ASP A 182 3.96 2.87 10.16
N SER A 183 3.05 3.25 9.28
CA SER A 183 3.34 4.05 8.08
C SER A 183 2.15 4.88 7.64
N VAL A 184 2.42 6.08 7.17
CA VAL A 184 1.46 6.92 6.44
C VAL A 184 2.08 7.33 5.11
N GLN A 185 1.45 6.92 4.00
CA GLN A 185 1.84 7.31 2.66
C GLN A 185 1.05 8.54 2.23
N ILE A 186 1.77 9.56 1.77
CA ILE A 186 1.18 10.84 1.34
C ILE A 186 1.66 11.21 -0.05
N ILE A 187 0.88 12.05 -0.75
CA ILE A 187 1.35 12.71 -1.97
C ILE A 187 2.23 13.88 -1.54
N TYR A 188 3.49 13.85 -1.98
CA TYR A 188 4.46 14.92 -1.75
C TYR A 188 5.33 15.10 -3.00
N SER A 189 5.35 16.30 -3.53
CA SER A 189 6.07 16.62 -4.76
C SER A 189 6.53 18.08 -4.77
N ILE A 190 7.27 18.50 -5.81
CA ILE A 190 7.66 19.90 -6.01
C ILE A 190 6.43 20.84 -6.08
N LEU A 191 5.30 20.33 -6.58
CA LEU A 191 4.07 21.11 -6.75
C LEU A 191 3.09 20.97 -5.56
N GLU A 192 3.33 20.01 -4.68
CA GLU A 192 2.44 19.69 -3.56
C GLU A 192 3.29 19.47 -2.29
N GLN A 193 3.54 20.56 -1.58
CA GLN A 193 4.44 20.57 -0.43
C GLN A 193 3.73 20.80 0.91
N GLU A 194 2.45 21.15 0.89
CA GLU A 194 1.66 21.40 2.11
C GLU A 194 1.71 20.21 3.09
N PRO A 195 1.62 18.93 2.65
CA PRO A 195 1.71 17.81 3.58
C PRO A 195 2.98 17.77 4.42
N ALA A 196 4.09 18.32 3.92
CA ALA A 196 5.33 18.39 4.71
C ALA A 196 5.23 19.35 5.91
N LEU A 197 4.39 20.37 5.82
CA LEU A 197 4.17 21.31 6.92
C LEU A 197 3.28 20.72 8.00
N ASP A 198 2.30 19.92 7.60
CA ASP A 198 1.30 19.35 8.49
C ASP A 198 1.72 17.98 9.04
N PHE A 199 2.19 17.07 8.18
CA PHE A 199 2.42 15.67 8.57
C PHE A 199 3.82 15.37 9.06
N PHE A 200 4.87 16.00 8.51
CA PHE A 200 6.23 15.68 8.94
C PHE A 200 6.49 15.98 10.41
N PRO A 201 6.01 17.11 10.98
CA PRO A 201 6.15 17.33 12.42
C PRO A 201 5.46 16.27 13.26
N ILE A 202 4.25 15.84 12.87
CA ILE A 202 3.52 14.78 13.57
C ILE A 202 4.25 13.44 13.44
N ALA A 203 4.73 13.10 12.24
CA ALA A 203 5.46 11.85 12.00
C ALA A 203 6.76 11.78 12.82
N GLU A 204 7.50 12.90 12.93
CA GLU A 204 8.69 12.98 13.78
C GLU A 204 8.33 12.80 15.26
N GLU A 205 7.27 13.45 15.75
CA GLU A 205 6.81 13.38 17.13
C GLU A 205 6.34 11.97 17.50
N GLU A 206 5.60 11.31 16.63
CA GLU A 206 5.06 9.97 16.82
C GLU A 206 6.04 8.85 16.40
N ASN A 207 7.19 9.21 15.85
CA ASN A 207 8.23 8.30 15.35
C ASN A 207 7.69 7.30 14.30
N ILE A 208 7.00 7.86 13.26
CA ILE A 208 6.41 7.13 12.14
C ILE A 208 7.20 7.37 10.84
#